data_5403f7af68523126b5699d29789784b6
#
_entry.id   5403f7af68523126b5699d29789784b6
#
_cell.length_a   1.000
_cell.length_b   1.000
_cell.length_c   1.000
_cell.angle_alpha   90.00
_cell.angle_beta   90.00
_cell.angle_gamma   90.00
#
_symmetry.space_group_name_H-M   'P 1'
#
loop_
_entity.id
_entity.type
_entity.pdbx_description
1 polymer ?
#
loop_
_entity_poly.entity_id
_entity_poly.type
_entity_poly.pdbx_seq_one_letter_code
_entity_poly.pdbx_strand_id
1 'polypeptide(L)'
;MKRIALVAHDSRKQELKEWVEYNKHVLMEHELYATGTTGSMIERHVFTTESEEDPETHTINLTCVKKINKLLSGPLGGDSQIGAMIAEGKLDCLIFFCDNLIIQGHNHDILGLSRLASLYNIAYATNRTTADLIISSPLFHNEEYTSIKPSCIEKYATRKI
;
A
#
# COMPACT_ATOMS: atom_id res chain seq x y z
N MET A 1 4.66 11.06 -9.64
CA MET A 1 3.74 10.59 -8.56
C MET A 1 3.47 9.10 -8.74
N LYS A 2 3.58 8.26 -7.67
CA LYS A 2 3.34 6.81 -7.73
C LYS A 2 2.09 6.41 -6.95
N ARG A 3 1.50 5.27 -7.29
CA ARG A 3 0.33 4.65 -6.63
C ARG A 3 0.82 3.51 -5.75
N ILE A 4 0.64 3.65 -4.45
CA ILE A 4 1.21 2.76 -3.43
C ILE A 4 0.09 2.12 -2.63
N ALA A 5 0.03 0.80 -2.56
CA ALA A 5 -0.86 0.08 -1.66
C ALA A 5 -0.14 -0.27 -0.35
N LEU A 6 -0.81 0.02 0.76
CA LEU A 6 -0.34 -0.22 2.12
C LEU A 6 -1.24 -1.26 2.78
N VAL A 7 -0.68 -2.40 3.11
CA VAL A 7 -1.39 -3.55 3.69
C VAL A 7 -0.60 -4.10 4.87
N ALA A 8 -1.29 -4.56 5.90
CA ALA A 8 -0.66 -5.30 6.98
C ALA A 8 -1.64 -6.32 7.58
N HIS A 9 -1.13 -7.47 7.99
CA HIS A 9 -1.84 -8.35 8.92
C HIS A 9 -2.06 -7.64 10.25
N ASP A 10 -3.06 -8.07 11.03
CA ASP A 10 -3.44 -7.39 12.27
C ASP A 10 -2.27 -7.26 13.24
N SER A 11 -1.46 -8.31 13.40
CA SER A 11 -0.25 -8.32 14.23
C SER A 11 0.86 -7.37 13.75
N ARG A 12 0.82 -6.92 12.50
CA ARG A 12 1.83 -6.07 11.88
C ARG A 12 1.38 -4.64 11.63
N LYS A 13 0.12 -4.31 11.98
CA LYS A 13 -0.44 -2.96 11.75
C LYS A 13 0.30 -1.86 12.50
N GLN A 14 0.73 -2.13 13.71
CA GLN A 14 1.48 -1.15 14.50
C GLN A 14 2.84 -0.83 13.85
N GLU A 15 3.54 -1.84 13.35
CA GLU A 15 4.81 -1.65 12.65
C GLU A 15 4.61 -0.87 11.34
N LEU A 16 3.55 -1.17 10.59
CA LEU A 16 3.23 -0.42 9.38
C LEU A 16 2.89 1.04 9.72
N LYS A 17 2.13 1.30 10.79
CA LYS A 17 1.82 2.65 11.25
C LYS A 17 3.09 3.45 11.52
N GLU A 18 4.02 2.90 12.31
CA GLU A 18 5.29 3.53 12.65
C GLU A 18 6.14 3.78 11.39
N TRP A 19 6.14 2.84 10.45
CA TRP A 19 6.83 2.98 9.18
C TRP A 19 6.23 4.11 8.32
N VAL A 20 4.91 4.20 8.24
CA VAL A 20 4.20 5.27 7.51
C VAL A 20 4.45 6.63 8.16
N GLU A 21 4.45 6.70 9.48
CA GLU A 21 4.73 7.93 10.22
C GLU A 21 6.15 8.44 9.95
N TYR A 22 7.14 7.57 10.01
CA TYR A 22 8.53 7.90 9.70
C TYR A 22 8.72 8.39 8.25
N ASN A 23 8.03 7.77 7.31
CA ASN A 23 8.12 8.08 5.88
C ASN A 23 7.01 9.04 5.39
N LYS A 24 6.30 9.68 6.30
CA LYS A 24 5.13 10.52 6.01
C LYS A 24 5.39 11.56 4.94
N HIS A 25 6.54 12.24 4.98
CA HIS A 25 6.93 13.29 4.06
C HIS A 25 7.02 12.79 2.61
N VAL A 26 7.57 11.60 2.37
CA VAL A 26 7.64 10.98 1.04
C VAL A 26 6.25 10.50 0.61
N LEU A 27 5.54 9.81 1.50
CA LEU A 27 4.24 9.23 1.18
C LEU A 27 3.17 10.29 0.85
N MET A 28 3.31 11.50 1.37
CA MET A 28 2.41 12.61 1.05
C MET A 28 2.45 13.02 -0.44
N GLU A 29 3.54 12.77 -1.14
CA GLU A 29 3.71 13.08 -2.56
C GLU A 29 3.07 12.03 -3.50
N HIS A 30 2.57 10.93 -2.95
CA HIS A 30 2.10 9.77 -3.71
C HIS A 30 0.62 9.50 -3.47
N GLU A 31 -0.03 8.77 -4.37
CA GLU A 31 -1.39 8.30 -4.20
C GLU A 31 -1.40 7.02 -3.38
N LEU A 32 -2.12 7.03 -2.25
CA LEU A 32 -2.12 5.93 -1.29
C LEU A 32 -3.42 5.15 -1.35
N TYR A 33 -3.30 3.85 -1.38
CA TYR A 33 -4.36 2.86 -1.26
C TYR A 33 -4.09 2.00 -0.03
N ALA A 34 -5.13 1.55 0.66
CA ALA A 34 -4.97 0.60 1.76
C ALA A 34 -6.24 -0.23 1.95
N THR A 35 -6.09 -1.45 2.48
CA THR A 35 -7.24 -2.24 2.93
C THR A 35 -7.97 -1.53 4.08
N GLY A 36 -9.29 -1.68 4.16
CA GLY A 36 -10.20 -0.82 4.92
C GLY A 36 -9.77 -0.46 6.34
N THR A 37 -9.44 -1.46 7.17
CA THR A 37 -9.01 -1.21 8.57
C THR A 37 -7.63 -0.58 8.66
N THR A 38 -6.69 -0.99 7.80
CA THR A 38 -5.34 -0.41 7.70
C THR A 38 -5.42 1.05 7.25
N GLY A 39 -6.18 1.34 6.20
CA GLY A 39 -6.35 2.69 5.69
C GLY A 39 -6.97 3.64 6.71
N SER A 40 -8.00 3.19 7.43
CA SER A 40 -8.64 3.99 8.47
C SER A 40 -7.70 4.28 9.64
N MET A 41 -6.88 3.31 10.03
CA MET A 41 -5.87 3.49 11.08
C MET A 41 -4.81 4.52 10.67
N ILE A 42 -4.25 4.40 9.47
CA ILE A 42 -3.20 5.30 8.98
C ILE A 42 -3.75 6.72 8.80
N GLU A 43 -4.91 6.88 8.18
CA GLU A 43 -5.54 8.17 7.97
C GLU A 43 -5.78 8.90 9.30
N ARG A 44 -6.35 8.19 10.29
CA ARG A 44 -6.67 8.75 11.60
C ARG A 44 -5.44 9.09 12.44
N HIS A 45 -4.44 8.22 12.46
CA HIS A 45 -3.32 8.33 13.40
C HIS A 45 -2.06 8.95 12.82
N VAL A 46 -1.93 9.00 11.50
CA VAL A 46 -0.72 9.55 10.85
C VAL A 46 -1.04 10.80 10.05
N PHE A 47 -2.16 10.81 9.32
CA PHE A 47 -2.50 11.91 8.42
C PHE A 47 -3.59 12.85 8.97
N THR A 48 -3.99 12.70 10.21
CA THR A 48 -4.88 13.66 10.89
C THR A 48 -4.02 14.51 11.83
N THR A 49 -4.21 15.82 11.77
CA THR A 49 -3.57 16.79 12.66
C THR A 49 -4.65 17.48 13.51
N GLU A 50 -4.30 17.80 14.74
CA GLU A 50 -5.12 18.61 15.62
C GLU A 50 -4.81 20.10 15.34
N SER A 51 -5.84 20.92 15.24
CA SER A 51 -5.68 22.38 15.27
C SER A 51 -5.49 22.86 16.71
N GLU A 52 -5.05 24.09 16.86
CA GLU A 52 -5.08 24.75 18.16
C GLU A 52 -6.52 24.77 18.71
N GLU A 53 -6.65 24.65 20.05
CA GLU A 53 -7.93 24.71 20.72
C GLU A 53 -8.60 26.07 20.43
N ASP A 54 -9.86 26.06 20.00
CA ASP A 54 -10.63 27.26 19.79
C ASP A 54 -10.91 27.89 21.19
N PRO A 55 -10.41 29.07 21.45
CA PRO A 55 -10.53 29.69 22.76
C PRO A 55 -11.98 30.01 23.19
N GLU A 56 -12.93 30.08 22.24
CA GLU A 56 -14.34 30.38 22.55
C GLU A 56 -15.16 29.10 22.76
N THR A 57 -14.89 28.05 22.02
CA THR A 57 -15.68 26.81 22.06
C THR A 57 -15.02 25.66 22.81
N HIS A 58 -13.74 25.82 23.19
CA HIS A 58 -12.91 24.76 23.77
C HIS A 58 -12.87 23.46 22.93
N THR A 59 -13.01 23.60 21.63
CA THR A 59 -13.00 22.47 20.72
C THR A 59 -11.68 22.39 19.94
N ILE A 60 -11.17 21.16 19.77
CA ILE A 60 -10.03 20.85 18.92
C ILE A 60 -10.58 20.29 17.62
N ASN A 61 -10.29 20.94 16.51
CA ASN A 61 -10.68 20.45 15.20
C ASN A 61 -9.65 19.48 14.64
N LEU A 62 -10.11 18.34 14.15
CA LEU A 62 -9.28 17.35 13.50
C LEU A 62 -9.29 17.58 11.98
N THR A 63 -8.12 17.81 11.39
CA THR A 63 -7.98 18.00 9.95
C THR A 63 -7.19 16.85 9.34
N CYS A 64 -7.80 16.13 8.39
CA CYS A 64 -7.11 15.11 7.61
C CYS A 64 -6.32 15.77 6.49
N VAL A 65 -4.99 15.72 6.58
CA VAL A 65 -4.07 16.34 5.61
C VAL A 65 -3.80 15.46 4.39
N LYS A 66 -4.08 14.15 4.49
CA LYS A 66 -3.94 13.18 3.39
C LYS A 66 -5.01 12.11 3.48
N LYS A 67 -5.87 12.03 2.47
CA LYS A 67 -6.84 10.95 2.35
C LYS A 67 -6.21 9.71 1.75
N ILE A 68 -6.65 8.55 2.21
CA ILE A 68 -6.27 7.24 1.69
C ILE A 68 -7.44 6.64 0.93
N ASN A 69 -7.19 6.11 -0.26
CA ASN A 69 -8.16 5.36 -1.03
C ASN A 69 -8.38 4.00 -0.35
N LYS A 70 -9.48 3.89 0.41
CA LYS A 70 -9.78 2.69 1.20
C LYS A 70 -10.43 1.63 0.33
N LEU A 71 -9.80 0.46 0.29
CA LEU A 71 -10.33 -0.76 -0.30
C LEU A 71 -11.12 -1.55 0.75
N LEU A 72 -11.73 -2.65 0.36
CA LEU A 72 -12.31 -3.60 1.31
C LEU A 72 -11.23 -4.17 2.25
N SER A 73 -11.63 -4.72 3.39
CA SER A 73 -10.68 -5.50 4.20
C SER A 73 -10.24 -6.76 3.43
N GLY A 74 -9.03 -7.28 3.71
CA GLY A 74 -8.44 -8.42 3.01
C GLY A 74 -9.43 -9.58 2.84
N PRO A 75 -9.97 -10.16 3.95
CA PRO A 75 -10.89 -11.29 3.89
C PRO A 75 -12.23 -11.01 3.16
N LEU A 76 -12.57 -9.74 2.96
CA LEU A 76 -13.77 -9.33 2.23
C LEU A 76 -13.50 -8.99 0.75
N GLY A 77 -12.31 -9.29 0.25
CA GLY A 77 -11.94 -9.07 -1.15
C GLY A 77 -11.01 -7.87 -1.40
N GLY A 78 -10.48 -7.22 -0.35
CA GLY A 78 -9.49 -6.15 -0.48
C GLY A 78 -8.24 -6.62 -1.22
N ASP A 79 -7.79 -7.84 -0.96
CA ASP A 79 -6.65 -8.45 -1.65
C ASP A 79 -6.94 -8.65 -3.14
N SER A 80 -8.15 -9.08 -3.48
CA SER A 80 -8.59 -9.20 -4.89
C SER A 80 -8.64 -7.85 -5.60
N GLN A 81 -9.08 -6.78 -4.92
CA GLN A 81 -9.07 -5.43 -5.47
C GLN A 81 -7.63 -4.96 -5.77
N ILE A 82 -6.68 -5.19 -4.85
CA ILE A 82 -5.25 -4.90 -5.07
C ILE A 82 -4.72 -5.71 -6.24
N GLY A 83 -5.04 -7.00 -6.30
CA GLY A 83 -4.66 -7.88 -7.40
C GLY A 83 -5.15 -7.40 -8.76
N ALA A 84 -6.39 -6.93 -8.84
CA ALA A 84 -6.94 -6.32 -10.04
C ALA A 84 -6.20 -5.03 -10.42
N MET A 85 -5.90 -4.15 -9.46
CA MET A 85 -5.12 -2.93 -9.70
C MET A 85 -3.72 -3.22 -10.24
N ILE A 86 -3.06 -4.27 -9.74
CA ILE A 86 -1.76 -4.73 -10.27
C ILE A 86 -1.92 -5.15 -11.73
N ALA A 87 -2.88 -6.01 -12.02
CA ALA A 87 -3.10 -6.56 -13.36
C ALA A 87 -3.48 -5.48 -14.39
N GLU A 88 -4.23 -4.46 -13.96
CA GLU A 88 -4.64 -3.31 -14.78
C GLU A 88 -3.55 -2.24 -14.92
N GLY A 89 -2.39 -2.38 -14.25
CA GLY A 89 -1.33 -1.39 -14.24
C GLY A 89 -1.70 -0.11 -13.49
N LYS A 90 -2.58 -0.22 -12.51
CA LYS A 90 -3.05 0.88 -11.65
C LYS A 90 -2.34 0.94 -10.31
N LEU A 91 -1.31 0.13 -10.10
CA LEU A 91 -0.49 0.10 -8.89
C LEU A 91 0.99 0.02 -9.26
N ASP A 92 1.82 0.85 -8.63
CA ASP A 92 3.26 0.92 -8.88
C ASP A 92 4.08 0.24 -7.79
N CYS A 93 3.54 0.18 -6.56
CA CYS A 93 4.22 -0.40 -5.41
C CYS A 93 3.21 -1.03 -4.44
N LEU A 94 3.54 -2.21 -3.92
CA LEU A 94 2.81 -2.88 -2.85
C LEU A 94 3.71 -3.05 -1.63
N ILE A 95 3.33 -2.43 -0.52
CA ILE A 95 3.94 -2.63 0.80
C ILE A 95 2.97 -3.45 1.64
N PHE A 96 3.31 -4.70 1.87
CA PHE A 96 2.46 -5.63 2.63
C PHE A 96 3.24 -6.26 3.79
N PHE A 97 3.09 -5.73 4.99
CA PHE A 97 3.74 -6.31 6.17
C PHE A 97 3.02 -7.60 6.58
N CYS A 98 3.61 -8.71 6.15
CA CYS A 98 3.07 -10.05 6.37
C CYS A 98 3.46 -10.61 7.75
N ASP A 99 2.53 -11.31 8.38
CA ASP A 99 2.81 -12.24 9.47
C ASP A 99 2.77 -13.66 8.91
N ASN A 100 3.93 -14.29 8.80
CA ASN A 100 4.07 -15.63 8.25
C ASN A 100 4.03 -16.73 9.33
N LEU A 101 3.85 -16.37 10.60
CA LEU A 101 3.73 -17.32 11.71
C LEU A 101 2.27 -17.74 11.93
N ILE A 102 1.32 -16.90 11.55
CA ILE A 102 -0.10 -17.14 11.74
C ILE A 102 -0.73 -17.50 10.41
N ILE A 103 -1.39 -18.67 10.37
CA ILE A 103 -2.16 -19.08 9.19
C ILE A 103 -3.42 -18.21 9.11
N GLN A 104 -3.51 -17.41 8.06
CA GLN A 104 -4.69 -16.60 7.77
C GLN A 104 -5.70 -17.40 6.95
N GLY A 105 -6.98 -17.18 7.18
CA GLY A 105 -8.04 -17.84 6.41
C GLY A 105 -8.03 -17.53 4.90
N HIS A 106 -7.32 -16.49 4.48
CA HIS A 106 -7.16 -16.04 3.09
C HIS A 106 -5.72 -16.12 2.56
N ASN A 107 -4.92 -17.06 3.05
CA ASN A 107 -3.51 -17.24 2.62
C ASN A 107 -3.35 -17.41 1.09
N HIS A 108 -4.34 -18.00 0.42
CA HIS A 108 -4.32 -18.15 -1.04
C HIS A 108 -4.36 -16.80 -1.75
N ASP A 109 -5.11 -15.83 -1.23
CA ASP A 109 -5.20 -14.48 -1.78
C ASP A 109 -3.87 -13.74 -1.61
N ILE A 110 -3.22 -13.89 -0.44
CA ILE A 110 -1.90 -13.32 -0.15
C ILE A 110 -0.84 -13.87 -1.10
N LEU A 111 -0.81 -15.18 -1.32
CA LEU A 111 0.07 -15.82 -2.31
C LEU A 111 -0.26 -15.35 -3.74
N GLY A 112 -1.54 -15.14 -4.03
CA GLY A 112 -2.02 -14.57 -5.29
C GLY A 112 -1.46 -13.17 -5.54
N LEU A 113 -1.45 -12.30 -4.52
CA LEU A 113 -0.86 -10.96 -4.60
C LEU A 113 0.64 -10.99 -4.85
N SER A 114 1.38 -11.85 -4.12
CA SER A 114 2.81 -12.05 -4.32
C SER A 114 3.13 -12.48 -5.76
N ARG A 115 2.36 -13.44 -6.28
CA ARG A 115 2.47 -13.91 -7.66
C ARG A 115 2.20 -12.80 -8.67
N LEU A 116 1.15 -12.00 -8.48
CA LEU A 116 0.80 -10.90 -9.38
C LEU A 116 1.85 -9.79 -9.33
N ALA A 117 2.34 -9.40 -8.15
CA ALA A 117 3.38 -8.40 -8.01
C ALA A 117 4.66 -8.81 -8.75
N SER A 118 5.07 -10.07 -8.61
CA SER A 118 6.21 -10.63 -9.34
C SER A 118 5.96 -10.72 -10.86
N LEU A 119 4.78 -11.22 -11.28
CA LEU A 119 4.43 -11.36 -12.69
C LEU A 119 4.41 -10.01 -13.42
N TYR A 120 3.84 -8.98 -12.80
CA TYR A 120 3.73 -7.64 -13.37
C TYR A 120 4.93 -6.74 -13.08
N ASN A 121 5.93 -7.28 -12.37
CA ASN A 121 7.20 -6.60 -12.04
C ASN A 121 7.00 -5.25 -11.35
N ILE A 122 6.07 -5.17 -10.41
CA ILE A 122 5.93 -4.00 -9.55
C ILE A 122 6.84 -4.11 -8.31
N ALA A 123 7.20 -2.99 -7.70
CA ALA A 123 7.92 -2.99 -6.43
C ALA A 123 7.05 -3.64 -5.33
N TYR A 124 7.61 -4.62 -4.61
CA TYR A 124 6.88 -5.37 -3.58
C TYR A 124 7.73 -5.61 -2.34
N ALA A 125 7.24 -5.17 -1.19
CA ALA A 125 7.86 -5.41 0.12
C ALA A 125 6.91 -6.20 1.03
N THR A 126 7.42 -7.28 1.63
CA THR A 126 6.69 -8.08 2.63
C THR A 126 7.12 -7.79 4.06
N ASN A 127 8.10 -6.92 4.26
CA ASN A 127 8.67 -6.55 5.55
C ASN A 127 9.22 -5.12 5.49
N ARG A 128 9.52 -4.58 6.67
CA ARG A 128 10.01 -3.21 6.85
C ARG A 128 11.31 -2.93 6.11
N THR A 129 12.31 -3.80 6.23
CA THR A 129 13.62 -3.60 5.59
C THR A 129 13.49 -3.43 4.07
N THR A 130 12.71 -4.30 3.42
CA THR A 130 12.48 -4.18 1.98
C THR A 130 11.73 -2.88 1.64
N ALA A 131 10.74 -2.50 2.45
CA ALA A 131 10.01 -1.25 2.28
C ALA A 131 10.94 -0.02 2.41
N ASP A 132 11.85 -0.03 3.38
CA ASP A 132 12.85 1.02 3.56
C ASP A 132 13.75 1.16 2.33
N LEU A 133 14.26 0.04 1.79
CA LEU A 133 15.09 0.03 0.58
C LEU A 133 14.35 0.54 -0.66
N ILE A 134 13.06 0.19 -0.80
CA ILE A 134 12.25 0.67 -1.91
C ILE A 134 12.06 2.18 -1.82
N ILE A 135 11.58 2.69 -0.67
CA ILE A 135 11.21 4.09 -0.53
C ILE A 135 12.42 5.04 -0.53
N SER A 136 13.60 4.55 -0.14
CA SER A 136 14.85 5.30 -0.17
C SER A 136 15.59 5.24 -1.52
N SER A 137 15.13 4.41 -2.44
CA SER A 137 15.78 4.22 -3.74
C SER A 137 15.67 5.49 -4.61
N PRO A 138 16.76 5.96 -5.23
CA PRO A 138 16.69 7.02 -6.24
C PRO A 138 15.74 6.69 -7.41
N LEU A 139 15.57 5.40 -7.75
CA LEU A 139 14.65 4.96 -8.79
C LEU A 139 13.19 5.14 -8.36
N PHE A 140 12.90 5.01 -7.07
CA PHE A 140 11.55 5.25 -6.55
C PHE A 140 11.13 6.71 -6.72
N HIS A 141 12.06 7.64 -6.54
CA HIS A 141 11.84 9.08 -6.67
C HIS A 141 11.94 9.59 -8.12
N ASN A 142 12.44 8.77 -9.04
CA ASN A 142 12.50 9.12 -10.45
C ASN A 142 11.12 8.95 -11.11
N GLU A 143 10.51 10.05 -11.56
CA GLU A 143 9.20 10.03 -12.23
C GLU A 143 9.24 9.38 -13.61
N GLU A 144 10.37 9.38 -14.28
CA GLU A 144 10.55 8.75 -15.59
C GLU A 144 10.75 7.22 -15.47
N TYR A 145 11.12 6.74 -14.27
CA TYR A 145 11.30 5.32 -14.06
C TYR A 145 9.97 4.59 -14.01
N THR A 146 9.78 3.66 -14.93
CA THR A 146 8.63 2.74 -14.98
C THR A 146 9.10 1.30 -14.94
N SER A 147 8.34 0.45 -14.25
CA SER A 147 8.62 -1.00 -14.24
C SER A 147 8.50 -1.58 -15.65
N ILE A 148 9.49 -2.35 -16.07
CA ILE A 148 9.47 -3.02 -17.37
C ILE A 148 8.55 -4.24 -17.25
N LYS A 149 7.46 -4.26 -18.01
CA LYS A 149 6.58 -5.45 -18.07
C LYS A 149 7.31 -6.63 -18.68
N PRO A 150 7.33 -7.80 -18.03
CA PRO A 150 7.96 -8.99 -18.60
C PRO A 150 7.30 -9.40 -19.92
N SER A 151 8.11 -9.72 -20.93
CA SER A 151 7.61 -10.13 -22.26
C SER A 151 6.75 -11.39 -22.25
N CYS A 152 6.84 -12.22 -21.21
CA CYS A 152 6.01 -13.40 -21.04
C CYS A 152 4.52 -13.07 -20.93
N ILE A 153 4.15 -11.90 -20.39
CA ILE A 153 2.74 -11.47 -20.28
C ILE A 153 2.15 -11.29 -21.67
N GLU A 154 2.85 -10.55 -22.54
CA GLU A 154 2.41 -10.25 -23.89
C GLU A 154 2.34 -11.53 -24.74
N LYS A 155 3.37 -12.39 -24.68
CA LYS A 155 3.39 -13.69 -25.34
C LYS A 155 2.23 -14.58 -24.92
N TYR A 156 1.88 -14.55 -23.63
CA TYR A 156 0.77 -15.34 -23.12
C TYR A 156 -0.58 -14.79 -23.57
N ALA A 157 -0.76 -13.47 -23.56
CA ALA A 157 -1.99 -12.81 -23.99
C ALA A 157 -2.30 -12.99 -25.48
N THR A 158 -1.26 -13.06 -26.32
CA THR A 158 -1.37 -13.17 -27.80
C THR A 158 -1.27 -14.60 -28.30
N ARG A 159 -1.12 -15.60 -27.42
CA ARG A 159 -1.04 -17.00 -27.85
C ARG A 159 -2.32 -17.42 -28.59
N LYS A 160 -2.13 -18.12 -29.72
CA LYS A 160 -3.23 -18.83 -30.39
C LYS A 160 -3.50 -20.13 -29.61
N ILE A 161 -4.74 -20.35 -29.23
CA ILE A 161 -5.21 -21.59 -28.60
C ILE A 161 -5.59 -22.57 -29.70
#